data_5fdbe1d4e26cc7e547fd2c11879cbbc5
#
_entry.id   5fdbe1d4e26cc7e547fd2c11879cbbc5
#
_cell.length_a   1.000
_cell.length_b   1.000
_cell.length_c   1.000
_cell.angle_alpha   90.00
_cell.angle_beta   90.00
_cell.angle_gamma   90.00
#
_symmetry.space_group_name_H-M   'P 1'
#
loop_
_entity.id
_entity.type
_entity.pdbx_description
1 polymer ?
#
loop_
_entity_poly.entity_id
_entity_poly.type
_entity_poly.pdbx_seq_one_letter_code
_entity_poly.pdbx_strand_id
1 'polypeptide(L)'
;ILHYDHPDYPRLLRDLPDPPLVLYVDGTVPDWNRQLTLGIVGTRQASAYAVQVCDIMAKGVAGAGALVVSGGALGIDSTAHKGAMLAGGTTVAVLGCGLGTRYLMQNEPLRAEIRSHGALVTEFRPFTPAGKHTFPLRNRLISGMSEGLLVVEAGSHSGSLITARCALEQGRDVYAVPGSVLSTDFAGTNDLINDGAYVV
;
A
#
# COMPACT_ATOMS: atom_id res chain seq x y z
N ILE A 1 6.71 -18.64 3.73
CA ILE A 1 7.19 -18.36 2.36
C ILE A 1 6.13 -18.89 1.40
N LEU A 2 5.70 -18.06 0.47
CA LEU A 2 4.78 -18.44 -0.60
C LEU A 2 5.55 -18.39 -1.93
N HIS A 3 5.60 -19.48 -2.65
CA HIS A 3 6.11 -19.52 -4.03
C HIS A 3 4.96 -19.33 -5.02
N TYR A 4 5.27 -18.99 -6.24
CA TYR A 4 4.29 -18.64 -7.29
C TYR A 4 3.16 -19.66 -7.45
N ASP A 5 3.44 -20.97 -7.34
CA ASP A 5 2.45 -22.04 -7.48
C ASP A 5 1.71 -22.38 -6.18
N HIS A 6 1.99 -21.68 -5.06
CA HIS A 6 1.32 -21.94 -3.79
C HIS A 6 -0.17 -21.54 -3.89
N PRO A 7 -1.12 -22.33 -3.36
CA PRO A 7 -2.55 -22.01 -3.43
C PRO A 7 -2.89 -20.65 -2.79
N ASP A 8 -2.20 -20.27 -1.72
CA ASP A 8 -2.39 -18.98 -1.05
C ASP A 8 -1.56 -17.84 -1.67
N TYR A 9 -0.87 -18.06 -2.79
CA TYR A 9 -0.20 -16.96 -3.48
C TYR A 9 -1.25 -15.96 -4.02
N PRO A 10 -1.05 -14.62 -3.84
CA PRO A 10 -2.02 -13.64 -4.30
C PRO A 10 -2.29 -13.75 -5.80
N ARG A 11 -3.55 -14.07 -6.18
CA ARG A 11 -3.91 -14.28 -7.59
C ARG A 11 -3.61 -13.04 -8.45
N LEU A 12 -3.87 -11.84 -7.91
CA LEU A 12 -3.65 -10.59 -8.64
C LEU A 12 -2.18 -10.34 -9.00
N LEU A 13 -1.23 -10.89 -8.24
CA LEU A 13 0.19 -10.82 -8.58
C LEU A 13 0.59 -11.75 -9.71
N ARG A 14 -0.17 -12.84 -9.96
CA ARG A 14 0.11 -13.74 -11.08
C ARG A 14 -0.13 -13.09 -12.44
N ASP A 15 -1.02 -12.09 -12.46
CA ASP A 15 -1.38 -11.37 -13.68
C ASP A 15 -0.35 -10.30 -14.07
N LEU A 16 0.66 -10.05 -13.22
CA LEU A 16 1.72 -9.11 -13.52
C LEU A 16 2.66 -9.67 -14.61
N PRO A 17 3.24 -8.81 -15.46
CA PRO A 17 4.26 -9.21 -16.43
C PRO A 17 5.53 -9.81 -15.77
N ASP A 18 5.85 -9.34 -14.56
CA ASP A 18 7.02 -9.73 -13.77
C ASP A 18 6.61 -10.12 -12.35
N PRO A 19 5.83 -11.21 -12.15
CA PRO A 19 5.36 -11.61 -10.83
C PRO A 19 6.54 -12.06 -9.97
N PRO A 20 6.55 -11.73 -8.65
CA PRO A 20 7.58 -12.25 -7.75
C PRO A 20 7.44 -13.76 -7.62
N LEU A 21 8.51 -14.51 -7.92
CA LEU A 21 8.49 -15.97 -7.82
C LEU A 21 8.36 -16.47 -6.36
N VAL A 22 8.77 -15.63 -5.42
CA VAL A 22 8.74 -15.94 -3.99
C VAL A 22 8.30 -14.70 -3.21
N LEU A 23 7.38 -14.90 -2.28
CA LEU A 23 6.98 -13.92 -1.27
C LEU A 23 7.38 -14.42 0.12
N TYR A 24 8.08 -13.60 0.86
CA TYR A 24 8.32 -13.79 2.28
C TYR A 24 7.18 -13.12 3.04
N VAL A 25 6.53 -13.86 3.92
CA VAL A 25 5.36 -13.41 4.70
C VAL A 25 5.64 -13.60 6.17
N ASP A 26 5.33 -12.59 6.99
CA ASP A 26 5.42 -12.60 8.44
C ASP A 26 4.09 -12.10 9.02
N GLY A 27 3.41 -12.94 9.79
CA GLY A 27 2.05 -12.74 10.28
C GLY A 27 1.08 -13.80 9.76
N THR A 28 -0.21 -13.50 9.83
CA THR A 28 -1.28 -14.38 9.35
C THR A 28 -1.59 -14.06 7.87
N VAL A 29 -1.48 -15.06 6.99
CA VAL A 29 -1.84 -14.90 5.58
C VAL A 29 -3.33 -14.58 5.48
N PRO A 30 -3.69 -13.37 4.96
CA PRO A 30 -5.10 -13.01 4.79
C PRO A 30 -5.75 -13.78 3.64
N ASP A 31 -7.07 -13.75 3.58
CA ASP A 31 -7.81 -14.32 2.44
C ASP A 31 -7.88 -13.34 1.26
N TRP A 32 -6.71 -12.83 0.84
CA TRP A 32 -6.55 -11.85 -0.25
C TRP A 32 -7.02 -12.34 -1.62
N ASN A 33 -7.31 -13.63 -1.75
CA ASN A 33 -7.84 -14.19 -2.99
C ASN A 33 -9.38 -14.15 -3.06
N ARG A 34 -10.05 -13.85 -1.94
CA ARG A 34 -11.52 -13.75 -1.84
C ARG A 34 -12.00 -12.38 -1.38
N GLN A 35 -11.21 -11.66 -0.59
CA GLN A 35 -11.53 -10.29 -0.17
C GLN A 35 -11.23 -9.32 -1.31
N LEU A 36 -12.05 -8.27 -1.43
CA LEU A 36 -11.66 -7.08 -2.21
C LEU A 36 -10.41 -6.46 -1.57
N THR A 37 -9.50 -6.00 -2.39
CA THR A 37 -8.25 -5.42 -1.91
C THR A 37 -8.09 -3.99 -2.43
N LEU A 38 -7.83 -3.04 -1.51
CA LEU A 38 -7.57 -1.65 -1.86
C LEU A 38 -6.16 -1.25 -1.40
N GLY A 39 -5.37 -0.78 -2.35
CA GLY A 39 -4.10 -0.12 -2.06
C GLY A 39 -4.35 1.30 -1.57
N ILE A 40 -3.73 1.72 -0.46
CA ILE A 40 -3.80 3.10 0.03
C ILE A 40 -2.38 3.62 0.20
N VAL A 41 -2.04 4.69 -0.51
CA VAL A 41 -0.69 5.26 -0.53
C VAL A 41 -0.72 6.79 -0.47
N GLY A 42 0.43 7.38 -0.12
CA GLY A 42 0.58 8.84 -0.12
C GLY A 42 1.91 9.30 0.43
N THR A 43 1.97 10.55 0.78
CA THR A 43 3.16 11.19 1.34
C THR A 43 3.54 10.63 2.71
N ARG A 44 4.83 10.69 3.02
CA ARG A 44 5.35 10.35 4.35
C ARG A 44 5.18 11.47 5.38
N GLN A 45 4.96 12.71 4.91
CA GLN A 45 4.72 13.91 5.73
C GLN A 45 3.31 14.40 5.45
N ALA A 46 2.32 13.66 5.95
CA ALA A 46 0.93 13.91 5.67
C ALA A 46 0.38 15.12 6.43
N SER A 47 -0.40 15.93 5.75
CA SER A 47 -1.17 17.01 6.36
C SER A 47 -2.25 16.46 7.30
N ALA A 48 -2.74 17.29 8.22
CA ALA A 48 -3.83 16.91 9.12
C ALA A 48 -5.11 16.52 8.34
N TYR A 49 -5.39 17.21 7.23
CA TYR A 49 -6.50 16.88 6.34
C TYR A 49 -6.31 15.48 5.74
N ALA A 50 -5.15 15.20 5.16
CA ALA A 50 -4.87 13.91 4.54
C ALA A 50 -4.90 12.74 5.55
N VAL A 51 -4.40 12.96 6.77
CA VAL A 51 -4.49 11.97 7.86
C VAL A 51 -5.95 11.67 8.18
N GLN A 52 -6.80 12.70 8.32
CA GLN A 52 -8.20 12.54 8.63
C GLN A 52 -8.95 11.80 7.50
N VAL A 53 -8.75 12.20 6.24
CA VAL A 53 -9.37 11.54 5.08
C VAL A 53 -8.91 10.10 4.98
N CYS A 54 -7.59 9.83 5.10
CA CYS A 54 -7.05 8.48 5.06
C CYS A 54 -7.64 7.58 6.16
N ASP A 55 -7.79 8.08 7.39
CA ASP A 55 -8.37 7.35 8.51
C ASP A 55 -9.84 6.98 8.23
N ILE A 56 -10.64 7.94 7.74
CA ILE A 56 -12.04 7.70 7.37
C ILE A 56 -12.14 6.64 6.26
N MET A 57 -11.35 6.79 5.19
CA MET A 57 -11.38 5.89 4.04
C MET A 57 -10.91 4.48 4.42
N ALA A 58 -9.81 4.37 5.15
CA ALA A 58 -9.27 3.06 5.57
C ALA A 58 -10.24 2.32 6.50
N LYS A 59 -10.88 3.03 7.45
CA LYS A 59 -11.91 2.46 8.32
C LYS A 59 -13.15 2.02 7.53
N GLY A 60 -13.62 2.86 6.60
CA GLY A 60 -14.79 2.55 5.78
C GLY A 60 -14.57 1.31 4.93
N VAL A 61 -13.43 1.24 4.23
CA VAL A 61 -13.05 0.12 3.36
C VAL A 61 -12.88 -1.17 4.17
N ALA A 62 -12.12 -1.12 5.26
CA ALA A 62 -11.88 -2.28 6.11
C ALA A 62 -13.15 -2.73 6.84
N GLY A 63 -14.00 -1.80 7.32
CA GLY A 63 -15.29 -2.10 7.92
C GLY A 63 -16.30 -2.73 6.95
N ALA A 64 -16.14 -2.49 5.65
CA ALA A 64 -16.89 -3.17 4.59
C ALA A 64 -16.32 -4.57 4.24
N GLY A 65 -15.28 -5.02 4.92
CA GLY A 65 -14.67 -6.34 4.73
C GLY A 65 -13.57 -6.40 3.66
N ALA A 66 -13.15 -5.27 3.12
CA ALA A 66 -12.03 -5.24 2.19
C ALA A 66 -10.68 -5.23 2.92
N LEU A 67 -9.66 -5.78 2.27
CA LEU A 67 -8.28 -5.81 2.73
C LEU A 67 -7.57 -4.50 2.33
N VAL A 68 -6.94 -3.84 3.28
CA VAL A 68 -6.10 -2.66 3.02
C VAL A 68 -4.65 -3.08 2.78
N VAL A 69 -4.11 -2.70 1.61
CA VAL A 69 -2.70 -2.93 1.25
C VAL A 69 -1.95 -1.61 1.23
N SER A 70 -0.79 -1.53 1.88
CA SER A 70 0.03 -0.32 1.86
C SER A 70 1.52 -0.65 2.03
N GLY A 71 2.38 0.36 2.08
CA GLY A 71 3.83 0.17 2.06
C GLY A 71 4.52 0.11 3.43
N GLY A 72 3.80 0.33 4.54
CA GLY A 72 4.37 0.35 5.88
C GLY A 72 5.34 1.50 6.15
N ALA A 73 5.29 2.58 5.36
CA ALA A 73 6.05 3.80 5.58
C ALA A 73 5.37 4.70 6.63
N LEU A 74 6.00 5.82 6.95
CA LEU A 74 5.38 6.88 7.76
C LEU A 74 4.25 7.58 6.98
N GLY A 75 3.48 8.42 7.66
CA GLY A 75 2.42 9.23 7.06
C GLY A 75 1.21 8.41 6.63
N ILE A 76 0.80 8.52 5.38
CA ILE A 76 -0.42 7.90 4.85
C ILE A 76 -0.42 6.39 5.03
N ASP A 77 0.68 5.68 4.72
CA ASP A 77 0.74 4.23 4.87
C ASP A 77 0.44 3.80 6.32
N SER A 78 1.09 4.46 7.29
CA SER A 78 0.85 4.18 8.72
C SER A 78 -0.59 4.47 9.14
N THR A 79 -1.18 5.55 8.62
CA THR A 79 -2.57 5.92 8.90
C THR A 79 -3.54 4.89 8.33
N ALA A 80 -3.30 4.44 7.09
CA ALA A 80 -4.10 3.43 6.42
C ALA A 80 -4.13 2.10 7.20
N HIS A 81 -2.96 1.62 7.62
CA HIS A 81 -2.88 0.40 8.44
C HIS A 81 -3.63 0.54 9.77
N LYS A 82 -3.42 1.65 10.50
CA LYS A 82 -4.10 1.90 11.77
C LYS A 82 -5.61 1.99 11.59
N GLY A 83 -6.08 2.74 10.58
CA GLY A 83 -7.51 2.85 10.28
C GLY A 83 -8.14 1.49 10.00
N ALA A 84 -7.51 0.65 9.19
CA ALA A 84 -7.99 -0.70 8.90
C ALA A 84 -8.10 -1.56 10.16
N MET A 85 -7.06 -1.58 11.00
CA MET A 85 -7.04 -2.37 12.25
C MET A 85 -8.07 -1.85 13.27
N LEU A 86 -8.23 -0.52 13.40
CA LEU A 86 -9.24 0.08 14.29
C LEU A 86 -10.68 -0.27 13.89
N ALA A 87 -10.93 -0.53 12.63
CA ALA A 87 -12.22 -1.04 12.14
C ALA A 87 -12.39 -2.56 12.30
N GLY A 88 -11.43 -3.25 12.91
CA GLY A 88 -11.42 -4.71 13.03
C GLY A 88 -11.10 -5.44 11.72
N GLY A 89 -10.63 -4.72 10.72
CA GLY A 89 -10.30 -5.27 9.40
C GLY A 89 -8.86 -5.79 9.32
N THR A 90 -8.55 -6.34 8.16
CA THR A 90 -7.25 -6.93 7.85
C THR A 90 -6.41 -5.96 7.02
N THR A 91 -5.09 -5.97 7.24
CA THR A 91 -4.18 -5.14 6.47
C THR A 91 -2.87 -5.84 6.14
N VAL A 92 -2.27 -5.49 4.99
CA VAL A 92 -0.99 -6.02 4.52
C VAL A 92 -0.02 -4.90 4.26
N ALA A 93 1.14 -4.96 4.91
CA ALA A 93 2.24 -4.06 4.60
C ALA A 93 3.24 -4.75 3.66
N VAL A 94 3.35 -4.23 2.45
CA VAL A 94 4.37 -4.67 1.49
C VAL A 94 5.65 -3.88 1.77
N LEU A 95 6.77 -4.55 2.03
CA LEU A 95 8.00 -3.90 2.44
C LEU A 95 9.02 -3.80 1.31
N GLY A 96 9.73 -2.67 1.24
CA GLY A 96 10.85 -2.44 0.31
C GLY A 96 12.20 -2.89 0.86
N CYS A 97 12.21 -3.90 1.72
CA CYS A 97 13.40 -4.51 2.30
C CYS A 97 13.07 -5.91 2.79
N GLY A 98 14.09 -6.71 3.10
CA GLY A 98 13.89 -8.03 3.70
C GLY A 98 13.34 -7.96 5.13
N LEU A 99 12.56 -8.96 5.55
CA LEU A 99 11.90 -9.04 6.87
C LEU A 99 12.88 -8.99 8.05
N GLY A 100 14.11 -9.47 7.88
CA GLY A 100 15.16 -9.43 8.91
C GLY A 100 15.90 -8.10 9.00
N THR A 101 15.50 -7.09 8.25
CA THR A 101 16.21 -5.81 8.16
C THR A 101 15.68 -4.81 9.18
N ARG A 102 16.59 -4.19 9.92
CA ARG A 102 16.28 -3.07 10.85
C ARG A 102 16.10 -1.76 10.07
N TYR A 103 14.95 -1.60 9.44
CA TYR A 103 14.60 -0.37 8.71
C TYR A 103 13.34 0.26 9.32
N LEU A 104 13.32 1.60 9.46
CA LEU A 104 12.23 2.34 10.10
C LEU A 104 11.82 1.74 11.46
N MET A 105 12.78 1.63 12.39
CA MET A 105 12.57 1.06 13.72
C MET A 105 11.45 1.77 14.50
N GLN A 106 11.20 3.05 14.23
CA GLN A 106 10.07 3.80 14.79
C GLN A 106 8.70 3.25 14.39
N ASN A 107 8.61 2.51 13.28
CA ASN A 107 7.39 1.83 12.85
C ASN A 107 7.32 0.36 13.31
N GLU A 108 8.27 -0.12 14.11
CA GLU A 108 8.25 -1.52 14.59
C GLU A 108 7.01 -1.84 15.44
N PRO A 109 6.52 -0.95 16.34
CA PRO A 109 5.26 -1.20 17.04
C PRO A 109 4.08 -1.40 16.08
N LEU A 110 3.96 -0.56 15.05
CA LEU A 110 2.92 -0.70 14.02
C LEU A 110 3.07 -2.02 13.23
N ARG A 111 4.29 -2.42 12.90
CA ARG A 111 4.53 -3.70 12.22
C ARG A 111 4.13 -4.88 13.07
N ALA A 112 4.38 -4.83 14.39
CA ALA A 112 3.94 -5.85 15.32
C ALA A 112 2.40 -5.97 15.35
N GLU A 113 1.69 -4.85 15.35
CA GLU A 113 0.23 -4.82 15.26
C GLU A 113 -0.28 -5.37 13.91
N ILE A 114 0.36 -5.01 12.79
CA ILE A 114 0.01 -5.53 11.46
C ILE A 114 0.13 -7.05 11.41
N ARG A 115 1.18 -7.64 12.00
CA ARG A 115 1.35 -9.11 12.07
C ARG A 115 0.17 -9.81 12.75
N SER A 116 -0.43 -9.17 13.74
CA SER A 116 -1.57 -9.74 14.47
C SER A 116 -2.92 -9.57 13.77
N HIS A 117 -3.02 -8.63 12.81
CA HIS A 117 -4.24 -8.34 12.05
C HIS A 117 -4.12 -8.69 10.55
N GLY A 118 -3.00 -9.25 10.14
CA GLY A 118 -2.68 -9.54 8.75
C GLY A 118 -1.23 -9.91 8.58
N ALA A 119 -0.52 -9.32 7.62
CA ALA A 119 0.84 -9.73 7.31
C ALA A 119 1.76 -8.60 6.85
N LEU A 120 3.06 -8.79 7.10
CA LEU A 120 4.14 -8.12 6.38
C LEU A 120 4.57 -8.99 5.20
N VAL A 121 4.70 -8.42 4.03
CA VAL A 121 5.03 -9.14 2.80
C VAL A 121 6.19 -8.47 2.09
N THR A 122 7.11 -9.25 1.53
CA THR A 122 8.18 -8.75 0.69
C THR A 122 8.66 -9.81 -0.32
N GLU A 123 9.14 -9.37 -1.47
CA GLU A 123 9.86 -10.24 -2.42
C GLU A 123 11.37 -10.32 -2.13
N PHE A 124 11.87 -9.43 -1.27
CA PHE A 124 13.30 -9.36 -0.98
C PHE A 124 13.73 -10.42 0.03
N ARG A 125 14.95 -10.98 -0.15
CA ARG A 125 15.54 -11.92 0.79
C ARG A 125 15.63 -11.31 2.19
N PRO A 126 15.62 -12.12 3.27
CA PRO A 126 15.43 -11.64 4.66
C PRO A 126 16.31 -10.47 5.11
N PHE A 127 17.55 -10.39 4.65
CA PHE A 127 18.49 -9.34 5.07
C PHE A 127 18.81 -8.32 3.96
N THR A 128 18.01 -8.28 2.90
CA THR A 128 18.16 -7.25 1.85
C THR A 128 17.89 -5.87 2.43
N PRO A 129 18.84 -4.92 2.39
CA PRO A 129 18.66 -3.60 2.97
C PRO A 129 17.65 -2.78 2.18
N ALA A 130 16.99 -1.84 2.87
CA ALA A 130 16.17 -0.83 2.21
C ALA A 130 17.07 0.14 1.43
N GLY A 131 16.63 0.52 0.24
CA GLY A 131 17.39 1.42 -0.63
C GLY A 131 16.52 2.17 -1.63
N LYS A 132 17.10 3.19 -2.26
CA LYS A 132 16.37 4.02 -3.24
C LYS A 132 15.84 3.20 -4.43
N HIS A 133 16.47 2.09 -4.75
CA HIS A 133 16.07 1.18 -5.84
C HIS A 133 15.04 0.14 -5.40
N THR A 134 15.00 -0.27 -4.13
CA THR A 134 14.07 -1.30 -3.67
C THR A 134 12.65 -0.77 -3.49
N PHE A 135 12.47 0.52 -3.16
CA PHE A 135 11.14 1.10 -2.98
C PHE A 135 10.33 1.18 -4.28
N PRO A 136 10.87 1.65 -5.42
CA PRO A 136 10.14 1.63 -6.69
C PRO A 136 9.79 0.20 -7.13
N LEU A 137 10.71 -0.76 -6.98
CA LEU A 137 10.45 -2.17 -7.29
C LEU A 137 9.30 -2.74 -6.45
N ARG A 138 9.27 -2.44 -5.14
CA ARG A 138 8.20 -2.86 -4.25
C ARG A 138 6.85 -2.26 -4.61
N ASN A 139 6.81 -1.00 -5.09
CA ASN A 139 5.54 -0.29 -5.31
C ASN A 139 4.62 -1.02 -6.29
N ARG A 140 5.17 -1.72 -7.30
CA ARG A 140 4.38 -2.55 -8.22
C ARG A 140 3.63 -3.70 -7.51
N LEU A 141 4.11 -4.13 -6.34
CA LEU A 141 3.45 -5.17 -5.56
C LEU A 141 2.29 -4.60 -4.74
N ILE A 142 2.35 -3.34 -4.29
CA ILE A 142 1.22 -2.70 -3.61
C ILE A 142 0.03 -2.62 -4.57
N SER A 143 0.24 -2.05 -5.76
CA SER A 143 -0.81 -1.97 -6.78
C SER A 143 -1.18 -3.35 -7.32
N GLY A 144 -0.20 -4.24 -7.51
CA GLY A 144 -0.41 -5.58 -8.02
C GLY A 144 -1.21 -6.51 -7.09
N MET A 145 -1.20 -6.27 -5.78
CA MET A 145 -2.03 -6.98 -4.80
C MET A 145 -3.42 -6.34 -4.63
N SER A 146 -3.73 -5.26 -5.34
CA SER A 146 -4.94 -4.46 -5.15
C SER A 146 -5.78 -4.43 -6.42
N GLU A 147 -7.11 -4.42 -6.27
CA GLU A 147 -8.04 -4.19 -7.38
C GLU A 147 -8.15 -2.71 -7.72
N GLY A 148 -7.88 -1.82 -6.76
CA GLY A 148 -7.81 -0.38 -6.94
C GLY A 148 -6.76 0.25 -6.04
N LEU A 149 -6.35 1.47 -6.36
CA LEU A 149 -5.35 2.24 -5.61
C LEU A 149 -5.88 3.62 -5.25
N LEU A 150 -5.91 3.94 -3.97
CA LEU A 150 -6.22 5.27 -3.45
C LEU A 150 -4.93 6.04 -3.15
N VAL A 151 -4.75 7.20 -3.78
CA VAL A 151 -3.70 8.16 -3.48
C VAL A 151 -4.29 9.31 -2.68
N VAL A 152 -3.90 9.42 -1.40
CA VAL A 152 -4.55 10.37 -0.47
C VAL A 152 -3.91 11.75 -0.53
N GLU A 153 -2.59 11.83 -0.54
CA GLU A 153 -1.84 13.09 -0.65
C GLU A 153 -0.52 12.83 -1.35
N ALA A 154 -0.24 13.59 -2.39
CA ALA A 154 0.99 13.50 -3.17
C ALA A 154 1.35 14.84 -3.80
N GLY A 155 2.52 15.38 -3.51
CA GLY A 155 3.12 16.44 -4.32
C GLY A 155 3.65 15.88 -5.64
N SER A 156 3.99 16.74 -6.59
CA SER A 156 4.39 16.38 -7.98
C SER A 156 5.56 15.40 -8.08
N HIS A 157 6.39 15.29 -7.06
CA HIS A 157 7.55 14.39 -7.02
C HIS A 157 7.42 13.27 -5.98
N SER A 158 6.20 13.00 -5.49
CA SER A 158 5.95 11.97 -4.50
C SER A 158 6.21 10.57 -5.05
N GLY A 159 6.86 9.72 -4.24
CA GLY A 159 7.06 8.31 -4.59
C GLY A 159 5.75 7.50 -4.71
N SER A 160 4.63 7.99 -4.14
CA SER A 160 3.31 7.37 -4.30
C SER A 160 2.77 7.49 -5.73
N LEU A 161 3.19 8.51 -6.50
CA LEU A 161 2.86 8.63 -7.93
C LEU A 161 3.49 7.51 -8.77
N ILE A 162 4.61 6.93 -8.33
CA ILE A 162 5.20 5.75 -8.96
C ILE A 162 4.23 4.56 -8.77
N THR A 163 3.64 4.41 -7.59
CA THR A 163 2.65 3.35 -7.33
C THR A 163 1.40 3.56 -8.17
N ALA A 164 0.93 4.81 -8.32
CA ALA A 164 -0.21 5.14 -9.19
C ALA A 164 0.06 4.77 -10.65
N ARG A 165 1.25 5.08 -11.16
CA ARG A 165 1.66 4.67 -12.51
C ARG A 165 1.67 3.15 -12.66
N CYS A 166 2.26 2.42 -11.70
CA CYS A 166 2.22 0.95 -11.70
C CYS A 166 0.77 0.43 -11.73
N ALA A 167 -0.15 1.04 -10.95
CA ALA A 167 -1.56 0.66 -10.93
C ALA A 167 -2.21 0.81 -12.31
N LEU A 168 -2.00 1.95 -12.98
CA LEU A 168 -2.52 2.19 -14.32
C LEU A 168 -1.94 1.20 -15.36
N GLU A 169 -0.63 0.95 -15.32
CA GLU A 169 0.05 -0.03 -16.19
C GLU A 169 -0.46 -1.47 -15.97
N GLN A 170 -0.95 -1.77 -14.76
CA GLN A 170 -1.54 -3.05 -14.36
C GLN A 170 -3.06 -3.10 -14.61
N GLY A 171 -3.67 -2.06 -15.17
CA GLY A 171 -5.11 -1.98 -15.43
C GLY A 171 -5.97 -1.87 -14.15
N ARG A 172 -5.41 -1.29 -13.08
CA ARG A 172 -6.13 -1.04 -11.82
C ARG A 172 -6.76 0.34 -11.84
N ASP A 173 -7.93 0.47 -11.23
CA ASP A 173 -8.55 1.77 -11.01
C ASP A 173 -7.73 2.61 -10.04
N VAL A 174 -7.54 3.88 -10.36
CA VAL A 174 -6.85 4.84 -9.50
C VAL A 174 -7.85 5.85 -8.97
N TYR A 175 -7.87 6.02 -7.67
CA TYR A 175 -8.65 6.99 -6.92
C TYR A 175 -7.72 8.03 -6.32
N ALA A 176 -8.13 9.29 -6.29
CA ALA A 176 -7.32 10.35 -5.72
C ALA A 176 -8.18 11.31 -4.88
N VAL A 177 -7.62 11.71 -3.75
CA VAL A 177 -8.23 12.72 -2.87
C VAL A 177 -7.86 14.10 -3.41
N PRO A 178 -8.85 14.98 -3.69
CA PRO A 178 -8.58 16.35 -4.12
C PRO A 178 -8.05 17.18 -2.96
N GLY A 179 -7.23 18.16 -3.28
CA GLY A 179 -6.75 19.13 -2.31
C GLY A 179 -6.74 20.54 -2.88
N SER A 180 -6.38 21.51 -2.03
CA SER A 180 -6.30 22.90 -2.44
C SER A 180 -5.33 23.07 -3.62
N VAL A 181 -5.78 23.76 -4.66
CA VAL A 181 -4.93 24.12 -5.80
C VAL A 181 -3.77 25.06 -5.44
N LEU A 182 -3.84 25.66 -4.24
CA LEU A 182 -2.77 26.51 -3.70
C LEU A 182 -1.74 25.71 -2.89
N SER A 183 -1.99 24.41 -2.64
CA SER A 183 -1.08 23.56 -1.90
C SER A 183 -0.27 22.69 -2.85
N THR A 184 1.05 22.79 -2.74
CA THR A 184 1.98 21.92 -3.49
C THR A 184 1.90 20.45 -3.05
N ASP A 185 1.38 20.18 -1.86
CA ASP A 185 1.28 18.83 -1.30
C ASP A 185 0.21 17.99 -2.00
N PHE A 186 -0.75 18.62 -2.68
CA PHE A 186 -1.82 17.98 -3.45
C PHE A 186 -1.64 18.11 -4.97
N ALA A 187 -0.56 18.73 -5.43
CA ALA A 187 -0.36 18.91 -6.86
C ALA A 187 -0.42 17.58 -7.63
N GLY A 188 0.23 16.53 -7.12
CA GLY A 188 0.24 15.23 -7.78
C GLY A 188 -1.10 14.49 -7.73
N THR A 189 -1.91 14.60 -6.64
CA THR A 189 -3.26 14.01 -6.63
C THR A 189 -4.21 14.77 -7.54
N ASN A 190 -4.13 16.11 -7.57
CA ASN A 190 -4.91 16.93 -8.49
C ASN A 190 -4.54 16.62 -9.96
N ASP A 191 -3.26 16.42 -10.27
CA ASP A 191 -2.81 16.00 -11.61
C ASP A 191 -3.38 14.62 -11.98
N LEU A 192 -3.34 13.63 -11.07
CA LEU A 192 -3.96 12.33 -11.30
C LEU A 192 -5.45 12.44 -11.63
N ILE A 193 -6.19 13.32 -10.95
CA ILE A 193 -7.62 13.58 -11.22
C ILE A 193 -7.79 14.16 -12.62
N ASN A 194 -6.96 15.15 -13.01
CA ASN A 194 -7.00 15.72 -14.35
C ASN A 194 -6.68 14.69 -15.45
N ASP A 195 -5.85 13.69 -15.11
CA ASP A 195 -5.47 12.60 -16.02
C ASP A 195 -6.51 11.44 -16.02
N GLY A 196 -7.61 11.56 -15.25
CA GLY A 196 -8.73 10.64 -15.29
C GLY A 196 -8.86 9.71 -14.08
N ALA A 197 -8.10 9.91 -13.00
CA ALA A 197 -8.34 9.18 -11.75
C ALA A 197 -9.71 9.58 -11.14
N TYR A 198 -10.35 8.62 -10.48
CA TYR A 198 -11.62 8.88 -9.80
C TYR A 198 -11.42 9.77 -8.58
N VAL A 199 -12.27 10.78 -8.44
CA VAL A 199 -12.29 11.66 -7.27
C VAL A 199 -13.03 10.99 -6.11
N VAL A 200 -12.47 11.05 -4.92
CA VAL A 200 -13.09 10.53 -3.68
C VAL A 200 -13.05 11.55 -2.55
#